data_3fa1468767184466cd1926de9b80a37b
#
_entry.id   3fa1468767184466cd1926de9b80a37b
#
_cell.length_a   1.000
_cell.length_b   1.000
_cell.length_c   1.000
_cell.angle_alpha   90.00
_cell.angle_beta   90.00
_cell.angle_gamma   90.00
#
_symmetry.space_group_name_H-M   'P 1'
#
loop_
_entity.id
_entity.type
_entity.pdbx_description
1 polymer ?
#
loop_
_entity_poly.entity_id
_entity_poly.type
_entity_poly.pdbx_seq_one_letter_code
_entity_poly.pdbx_strand_id
1 'polypeptide(L)'
;MCLLVFAWHAHPDYPLIVAGNRDEFYTRRTRPAAWWGQAVSLLAGQDEEAGGTWFGITRRGRLATLTNVRAPSERNPHAPSRGALVVAALQTPERVDRWLERHAHRTAAFNGFNMLAGDVMATAGDLPGSLHYYSNRHDAPPRTLEPGVYGMSNAFLDTPWPKVNRAVARFACSIASRVRIDDLLDLMADRTLARDPELPQTGVPLDWERALSAIQIRANGYGTRTTTALTVRADGLATFYERTFDTVDPQRWDDRHFEFMIDTEARPARLKTRDPN
;
A
#
# COMPACT_ATOMS: atom_id res chain seq x y z
N MET A 1 1.79 -5.63 3.33
CA MET A 1 2.06 -5.69 1.88
C MET A 1 3.55 -5.91 1.69
N CYS A 2 3.96 -6.66 0.67
CA CYS A 2 5.37 -7.03 0.51
C CYS A 2 5.98 -6.60 -0.81
N LEU A 3 5.17 -6.14 -1.76
CA LEU A 3 5.61 -5.41 -2.94
C LEU A 3 4.53 -4.43 -3.36
N LEU A 4 4.94 -3.22 -3.65
CA LEU A 4 4.13 -2.16 -4.22
C LEU A 4 4.91 -1.52 -5.36
N VAL A 5 4.27 -1.31 -6.50
CA VAL A 5 4.75 -0.43 -7.58
C VAL A 5 3.68 0.61 -7.85
N PHE A 6 4.09 1.84 -8.09
CA PHE A 6 3.13 2.91 -8.32
C PHE A 6 3.70 4.02 -9.19
N ALA A 7 2.81 4.68 -9.94
CA ALA A 7 3.07 5.91 -10.65
C ALA A 7 2.33 7.05 -9.96
N TRP A 8 3.05 8.08 -9.59
CA TRP A 8 2.55 9.31 -9.02
C TRP A 8 2.78 10.44 -10.01
N HIS A 9 1.71 11.04 -10.54
CA HIS A 9 1.76 12.08 -11.58
C HIS A 9 2.74 11.78 -12.74
N ALA A 10 2.95 10.50 -13.05
CA ALA A 10 3.82 10.05 -14.14
C ALA A 10 3.05 9.57 -15.38
N HIS A 11 1.72 9.74 -15.39
CA HIS A 11 0.85 9.44 -16.52
C HIS A 11 -0.11 10.64 -16.77
N PRO A 12 -0.35 11.06 -18.02
CA PRO A 12 -1.13 12.27 -18.31
C PRO A 12 -2.58 12.20 -17.80
N ASP A 13 -3.22 11.02 -17.86
CA ASP A 13 -4.63 10.85 -17.53
C ASP A 13 -4.85 10.31 -16.11
N TYR A 14 -3.80 9.84 -15.43
CA TYR A 14 -3.90 9.18 -14.13
C TYR A 14 -2.91 9.80 -13.13
N PRO A 15 -3.37 10.63 -12.19
CA PRO A 15 -2.55 11.10 -11.07
C PRO A 15 -1.94 9.97 -10.25
N LEU A 16 -2.65 8.83 -10.13
CA LEU A 16 -2.18 7.67 -9.39
C LEU A 16 -2.53 6.36 -10.09
N ILE A 17 -1.52 5.50 -10.24
CA ILE A 17 -1.69 4.09 -10.62
C ILE A 17 -0.89 3.27 -9.63
N VAL A 18 -1.48 2.22 -9.07
CA VAL A 18 -0.84 1.36 -8.06
C VAL A 18 -1.11 -0.10 -8.38
N ALA A 19 -0.10 -0.94 -8.21
CA ALA A 19 -0.25 -2.39 -8.13
C ALA A 19 0.58 -2.93 -6.96
N GLY A 20 0.04 -3.89 -6.21
CA GLY A 20 0.75 -4.43 -5.06
C GLY A 20 0.28 -5.79 -4.60
N ASN A 21 1.20 -6.56 -4.02
CA ASN A 21 0.96 -7.86 -3.40
C ASN A 21 1.11 -7.78 -1.88
N ARG A 22 0.15 -8.37 -1.17
CA ARG A 22 0.30 -8.68 0.25
C ARG A 22 0.70 -10.14 0.40
N ASP A 23 1.89 -10.36 0.91
CA ASP A 23 2.38 -11.69 1.26
C ASP A 23 2.26 -11.90 2.77
N GLU A 24 1.73 -13.08 3.17
CA GLU A 24 1.45 -13.38 4.56
C GLU A 24 1.31 -14.92 4.75
N PHE A 25 1.40 -15.37 5.99
CA PHE A 25 1.10 -16.75 6.34
C PHE A 25 -0.34 -17.12 6.01
N TYR A 26 -0.55 -18.31 5.46
CA TYR A 26 -1.87 -18.78 5.05
C TYR A 26 -2.84 -18.95 6.23
N THR A 27 -2.32 -19.20 7.42
CA THR A 27 -3.10 -19.28 8.66
C THR A 27 -3.68 -17.95 9.11
N ARG A 28 -3.08 -16.80 8.68
CA ARG A 28 -3.54 -15.47 9.06
C ARG A 28 -4.82 -15.11 8.35
N ARG A 29 -5.91 -14.99 9.10
CA ARG A 29 -7.23 -14.70 8.53
C ARG A 29 -7.30 -13.28 7.98
N THR A 30 -7.92 -13.17 6.81
CA THR A 30 -8.01 -11.92 6.05
C THR A 30 -9.39 -11.82 5.43
N ARG A 31 -10.07 -10.67 5.55
CA ARG A 31 -11.27 -10.35 4.78
C ARG A 31 -10.88 -9.63 3.49
N PRO A 32 -11.52 -10.00 2.37
CA PRO A 32 -11.41 -9.25 1.12
C PRO A 32 -11.85 -7.80 1.28
N ALA A 33 -11.42 -6.96 0.33
CA ALA A 33 -11.76 -5.55 0.28
C ALA A 33 -13.27 -5.33 0.31
N ALA A 34 -13.69 -4.37 1.13
CA ALA A 34 -15.04 -3.88 1.27
C ALA A 34 -15.02 -2.44 1.78
N TRP A 35 -16.15 -1.74 1.64
CA TRP A 35 -16.35 -0.47 2.32
C TRP A 35 -16.60 -0.71 3.81
N TRP A 36 -15.85 -0.04 4.68
CA TRP A 36 -16.02 -0.11 6.12
C TRP A 36 -15.70 1.23 6.80
N GLY A 37 -16.17 1.39 8.04
CA GLY A 37 -16.12 2.64 8.77
C GLY A 37 -17.37 3.50 8.56
N GLN A 38 -17.94 3.98 9.67
CA GLN A 38 -19.18 4.82 9.63
C GLN A 38 -18.86 6.30 9.44
N ALA A 39 -17.83 6.82 10.11
CA ALA A 39 -17.47 8.23 10.07
C ALA A 39 -16.63 8.61 8.84
N VAL A 40 -15.78 7.70 8.38
CA VAL A 40 -14.97 7.84 7.17
C VAL A 40 -15.11 6.55 6.39
N SER A 41 -15.81 6.61 5.24
CA SER A 41 -15.93 5.46 4.36
C SER A 41 -14.57 5.15 3.76
N LEU A 42 -13.99 4.03 4.15
CA LEU A 42 -12.74 3.54 3.60
C LEU A 42 -12.94 2.20 2.91
N LEU A 43 -12.28 2.02 1.78
CA LEU A 43 -12.25 0.81 1.00
C LEU A 43 -10.92 0.11 1.25
N ALA A 44 -10.96 -1.08 1.86
CA ALA A 44 -9.78 -1.84 2.23
C ALA A 44 -10.12 -3.30 2.52
N GLY A 45 -9.15 -4.20 2.34
CA GLY A 45 -9.16 -5.51 2.98
C GLY A 45 -8.88 -5.39 4.47
N GLN A 46 -9.26 -6.38 5.27
CA GLN A 46 -9.07 -6.37 6.72
C GLN A 46 -8.26 -7.55 7.21
N ASP A 47 -7.27 -7.27 8.03
CA ASP A 47 -6.58 -8.27 8.84
C ASP A 47 -7.43 -8.62 10.05
N GLU A 48 -8.01 -9.83 10.08
CA GLU A 48 -8.96 -10.21 11.13
C GLU A 48 -8.29 -10.50 12.49
N GLU A 49 -6.97 -10.74 12.51
CA GLU A 49 -6.26 -10.95 13.78
C GLU A 49 -5.94 -9.63 14.48
N ALA A 50 -5.52 -8.62 13.71
CA ALA A 50 -5.07 -7.34 14.27
C ALA A 50 -6.06 -6.19 14.04
N GLY A 51 -7.17 -6.42 13.32
CA GLY A 51 -8.22 -5.44 13.07
C GLY A 51 -7.85 -4.31 12.12
N GLY A 52 -6.60 -4.25 11.64
CA GLY A 52 -6.10 -3.19 10.76
C GLY A 52 -6.17 -3.55 9.27
N THR A 53 -5.49 -2.74 8.45
CA THR A 53 -5.32 -3.00 7.02
C THR A 53 -3.88 -2.75 6.56
N TRP A 54 -3.57 -3.19 5.35
CA TRP A 54 -2.26 -3.00 4.69
C TRP A 54 -2.34 -1.97 3.55
N PHE A 55 -3.52 -1.75 2.99
CA PHE A 55 -3.79 -0.85 1.88
C PHE A 55 -5.24 -0.39 1.93
N GLY A 56 -5.48 0.89 1.75
CA GLY A 56 -6.84 1.41 1.68
C GLY A 56 -6.90 2.79 1.04
N ILE A 57 -8.10 3.12 0.57
CA ILE A 57 -8.45 4.44 0.04
C ILE A 57 -9.82 4.86 0.61
N THR A 58 -9.99 6.14 0.87
CA THR A 58 -11.29 6.70 1.27
C THR A 58 -12.04 7.27 0.07
N ARG A 59 -13.35 7.49 0.21
CA ARG A 59 -14.14 8.22 -0.81
C ARG A 59 -13.62 9.61 -1.11
N ARG A 60 -12.84 10.22 -0.21
CA ARG A 60 -12.21 11.53 -0.41
C ARG A 60 -10.83 11.45 -1.06
N GLY A 61 -10.43 10.28 -1.56
CA GLY A 61 -9.14 10.09 -2.22
C GLY A 61 -7.94 10.05 -1.27
N ARG A 62 -8.15 9.89 0.05
CA ARG A 62 -7.05 9.63 0.96
C ARG A 62 -6.59 8.20 0.81
N LEU A 63 -5.32 8.01 0.48
CA LEU A 63 -4.64 6.74 0.35
C LEU A 63 -3.72 6.52 1.53
N ALA A 64 -3.63 5.28 2.03
CA ALA A 64 -2.54 4.86 2.90
C ALA A 64 -2.25 3.37 2.69
N THR A 65 -0.97 3.02 2.69
CA THR A 65 -0.48 1.66 2.58
C THR A 65 0.87 1.51 3.28
N LEU A 66 1.24 0.28 3.63
CA LEU A 66 2.55 -0.01 4.18
C LEU A 66 3.14 -1.32 3.66
N THR A 67 4.48 -1.39 3.67
CA THR A 67 5.23 -2.64 3.57
C THR A 67 6.05 -2.86 4.84
N ASN A 68 6.32 -4.12 5.17
CA ASN A 68 7.19 -4.47 6.28
C ASN A 68 8.65 -4.29 5.87
N VAL A 69 9.50 -3.76 6.75
CA VAL A 69 10.96 -3.89 6.58
C VAL A 69 11.37 -5.29 7.05
N ARG A 70 12.17 -5.98 6.23
CA ARG A 70 12.68 -7.32 6.52
C ARG A 70 13.95 -7.22 7.36
N ALA A 71 13.80 -7.31 8.67
CA ALA A 71 14.87 -7.32 9.65
C ALA A 71 14.54 -8.36 10.75
N PRO A 72 14.78 -9.66 10.49
CA PRO A 72 14.40 -10.73 11.43
C PRO A 72 15.00 -10.57 12.82
N SER A 73 16.25 -10.10 12.91
CA SER A 73 16.97 -9.86 14.17
C SER A 73 16.36 -8.73 15.02
N GLU A 74 15.60 -7.81 14.40
CA GLU A 74 14.96 -6.68 15.09
C GLU A 74 13.49 -6.95 15.44
N ARG A 75 12.99 -8.16 15.17
CA ARG A 75 11.57 -8.48 15.37
C ARG A 75 11.21 -8.50 16.85
N ASN A 76 10.32 -7.59 17.25
CA ASN A 76 9.66 -7.60 18.55
C ASN A 76 8.26 -8.25 18.42
N PRO A 77 8.00 -9.43 19.03
CA PRO A 77 6.69 -10.08 18.96
C PRO A 77 5.58 -9.31 19.70
N HIS A 78 5.96 -8.42 20.63
CA HIS A 78 5.03 -7.60 21.41
C HIS A 78 4.79 -6.21 20.81
N ALA A 79 5.40 -5.90 19.65
CA ALA A 79 5.20 -4.63 18.99
C ALA A 79 3.74 -4.46 18.53
N PRO A 80 3.19 -3.24 18.59
CA PRO A 80 1.83 -2.97 18.12
C PRO A 80 1.69 -3.27 16.62
N SER A 81 0.44 -3.51 16.19
CA SER A 81 0.13 -3.79 14.80
C SER A 81 0.36 -2.57 13.90
N ARG A 82 1.18 -2.74 12.87
CA ARG A 82 1.44 -1.71 11.84
C ARG A 82 0.19 -1.36 11.04
N GLY A 83 -0.73 -2.33 10.85
CA GLY A 83 -1.99 -2.12 10.14
C GLY A 83 -2.89 -1.06 10.79
N ALA A 84 -2.77 -0.84 12.09
CA ALA A 84 -3.46 0.22 12.80
C ALA A 84 -3.01 1.63 12.36
N LEU A 85 -1.73 1.79 11.96
CA LEU A 85 -1.21 3.05 11.43
C LEU A 85 -1.87 3.41 10.09
N VAL A 86 -2.10 2.42 9.23
CA VAL A 86 -2.80 2.63 7.95
C VAL A 86 -4.22 3.13 8.19
N VAL A 87 -4.96 2.48 9.10
CA VAL A 87 -6.32 2.91 9.47
C VAL A 87 -6.29 4.33 10.04
N ALA A 88 -5.36 4.62 10.95
CA ALA A 88 -5.24 5.94 11.57
C ALA A 88 -4.94 7.03 10.53
N ALA A 89 -4.07 6.77 9.56
CA ALA A 89 -3.77 7.71 8.48
C ALA A 89 -4.96 7.93 7.53
N LEU A 90 -5.74 6.88 7.25
CA LEU A 90 -6.96 6.99 6.43
C LEU A 90 -8.07 7.79 7.13
N GLN A 91 -8.18 7.68 8.45
CA GLN A 91 -9.26 8.28 9.24
C GLN A 91 -8.91 9.64 9.84
N THR A 92 -7.63 10.05 9.82
CA THR A 92 -7.23 11.32 10.40
C THR A 92 -7.97 12.50 9.74
N PRO A 93 -8.48 13.48 10.54
CA PRO A 93 -9.03 14.70 9.99
C PRO A 93 -7.95 15.68 9.51
N GLU A 94 -6.70 15.45 9.86
CA GLU A 94 -5.58 16.32 9.49
C GLU A 94 -5.10 16.04 8.08
N ARG A 95 -4.28 16.96 7.56
CA ARG A 95 -3.44 16.70 6.41
C ARG A 95 -2.47 15.56 6.72
N VAL A 96 -2.25 14.67 5.76
CA VAL A 96 -1.41 13.48 5.97
C VAL A 96 0.05 13.85 6.29
N ASP A 97 0.60 14.89 5.65
CA ASP A 97 1.95 15.39 5.94
C ASP A 97 2.11 15.75 7.43
N ARG A 98 1.19 16.53 7.98
CA ARG A 98 1.19 16.93 9.39
C ARG A 98 0.98 15.75 10.33
N TRP A 99 0.11 14.83 9.93
CA TRP A 99 -0.10 13.62 10.70
C TRP A 99 1.17 12.76 10.74
N LEU A 100 1.84 12.55 9.61
CA LEU A 100 3.10 11.80 9.54
C LEU A 100 4.20 12.47 10.37
N GLU A 101 4.42 13.78 10.23
CA GLU A 101 5.42 14.53 11.01
C GLU A 101 5.22 14.35 12.52
N ARG A 102 3.96 14.44 12.98
CA ARG A 102 3.63 14.31 14.41
C ARG A 102 3.75 12.89 14.94
N HIS A 103 3.55 11.87 14.09
CA HIS A 103 3.56 10.47 14.51
C HIS A 103 4.90 9.79 14.25
N ALA A 104 5.77 10.31 13.39
CA ALA A 104 7.05 9.68 13.03
C ALA A 104 7.87 9.29 14.27
N HIS A 105 8.03 10.20 15.23
CA HIS A 105 8.79 9.96 16.45
C HIS A 105 8.15 8.95 17.44
N ARG A 106 6.86 8.59 17.23
CA ARG A 106 6.15 7.59 18.05
C ARG A 106 6.21 6.19 17.46
N THR A 107 6.82 6.03 16.29
CA THR A 107 6.82 4.76 15.57
C THR A 107 7.96 3.81 15.97
N ALA A 108 8.86 4.23 16.86
CA ALA A 108 9.95 3.39 17.37
C ALA A 108 9.47 2.10 18.06
N ALA A 109 8.26 2.12 18.65
CA ALA A 109 7.65 0.95 19.28
C ALA A 109 7.22 -0.13 18.27
N PHE A 110 7.06 0.22 17.00
CA PHE A 110 6.61 -0.71 15.95
C PHE A 110 7.78 -1.48 15.35
N ASN A 111 7.51 -2.69 14.88
CA ASN A 111 8.43 -3.38 13.97
C ASN A 111 8.64 -2.55 12.71
N GLY A 112 9.75 -2.77 12.00
CA GLY A 112 10.14 -2.02 10.81
C GLY A 112 9.06 -1.99 9.74
N PHE A 113 8.79 -0.81 9.20
CA PHE A 113 7.84 -0.59 8.10
C PHE A 113 8.23 0.60 7.22
N ASN A 114 7.72 0.56 5.99
CA ASN A 114 7.61 1.71 5.10
C ASN A 114 6.14 2.07 4.97
N MET A 115 5.82 3.33 4.95
CA MET A 115 4.47 3.86 4.78
C MET A 115 4.42 4.83 3.60
N LEU A 116 3.42 4.66 2.76
CA LEU A 116 3.03 5.60 1.73
C LEU A 116 1.65 6.11 2.08
N ALA A 117 1.47 7.42 2.20
CA ALA A 117 0.17 8.00 2.52
C ALA A 117 0.03 9.40 1.91
N GLY A 118 -1.19 9.76 1.53
CA GLY A 118 -1.46 11.06 0.91
C GLY A 118 -2.91 11.27 0.54
N ASP A 119 -3.19 12.46 0.03
CA ASP A 119 -4.46 12.82 -0.58
C ASP A 119 -4.23 12.89 -2.10
N VAL A 120 -4.84 11.96 -2.86
CA VAL A 120 -4.53 11.75 -4.30
C VAL A 120 -5.02 12.88 -5.17
N MET A 121 -6.14 13.49 -4.81
CA MET A 121 -6.73 14.62 -5.53
C MET A 121 -6.58 15.90 -4.73
N ALA A 122 -6.75 17.03 -5.38
CA ALA A 122 -6.84 18.32 -4.69
C ALA A 122 -7.93 18.27 -3.61
N THR A 123 -7.62 18.79 -2.44
CA THR A 123 -8.55 18.87 -1.31
C THR A 123 -9.14 20.27 -1.20
N ALA A 124 -10.19 20.42 -0.37
CA ALA A 124 -10.78 21.71 -0.10
C ALA A 124 -9.72 22.75 0.30
N GLY A 125 -9.72 23.90 -0.36
CA GLY A 125 -8.72 24.94 -0.20
C GLY A 125 -7.65 24.99 -1.30
N ASP A 126 -7.93 24.38 -2.46
CA ASP A 126 -7.09 24.37 -3.68
C ASP A 126 -5.66 23.83 -3.49
N LEU A 127 -5.45 23.05 -2.42
CA LEU A 127 -4.16 22.40 -2.22
C LEU A 127 -4.06 21.19 -3.14
N PRO A 128 -3.01 21.09 -3.97
CA PRO A 128 -2.82 19.95 -4.85
C PRO A 128 -2.72 18.64 -4.05
N GLY A 129 -3.06 17.53 -4.70
CA GLY A 129 -2.80 16.21 -4.15
C GLY A 129 -1.33 16.05 -3.78
N SER A 130 -1.06 15.28 -2.76
CA SER A 130 0.31 15.00 -2.30
C SER A 130 0.44 13.57 -1.79
N LEU A 131 1.59 12.97 -2.06
CA LEU A 131 1.92 11.63 -1.63
C LEU A 131 3.22 11.67 -0.85
N HIS A 132 3.24 11.03 0.32
CA HIS A 132 4.35 11.09 1.25
C HIS A 132 4.85 9.69 1.56
N TYR A 133 6.16 9.56 1.65
CA TYR A 133 6.86 8.35 2.08
C TYR A 133 7.52 8.55 3.44
N TYR A 134 7.42 7.54 4.28
CA TYR A 134 8.10 7.45 5.57
C TYR A 134 8.50 6.01 5.88
N SER A 135 9.67 5.83 6.50
CA SER A 135 10.10 4.56 7.10
C SER A 135 10.59 4.77 8.53
N ASN A 136 10.14 3.95 9.46
CA ASN A 136 10.62 4.02 10.84
C ASN A 136 11.99 3.33 11.05
N ARG A 137 12.64 2.90 9.99
CA ARG A 137 14.01 2.35 9.98
C ARG A 137 14.98 3.18 9.16
N HIS A 138 14.53 4.32 8.68
CA HIS A 138 15.37 5.30 8.01
C HIS A 138 15.44 6.54 8.88
N ASP A 139 16.66 7.02 9.16
CA ASP A 139 16.87 8.24 9.98
C ASP A 139 16.63 9.49 9.13
N ALA A 140 15.39 9.62 8.65
CA ALA A 140 14.92 10.76 7.87
C ALA A 140 13.45 11.03 8.16
N PRO A 141 13.04 12.32 8.14
CA PRO A 141 11.64 12.70 8.29
C PRO A 141 10.79 12.19 7.11
N PRO A 142 9.45 12.20 7.26
CA PRO A 142 8.56 11.98 6.14
C PRO A 142 8.87 12.93 4.98
N ARG A 143 8.87 12.42 3.75
CA ARG A 143 9.14 13.24 2.55
C ARG A 143 7.98 13.19 1.57
N THR A 144 7.71 14.31 0.94
CA THR A 144 6.80 14.38 -0.21
C THR A 144 7.49 13.74 -1.42
N LEU A 145 6.72 12.98 -2.20
CA LEU A 145 7.22 12.38 -3.43
C LEU A 145 6.99 13.29 -4.62
N GLU A 146 8.01 13.42 -5.44
CA GLU A 146 7.92 14.05 -6.75
C GLU A 146 7.17 13.15 -7.76
N PRO A 147 6.69 13.69 -8.89
CA PRO A 147 6.17 12.87 -9.98
C PRO A 147 7.17 11.81 -10.42
N GLY A 148 6.71 10.55 -10.53
CA GLY A 148 7.61 9.45 -10.89
C GLY A 148 6.97 8.06 -10.79
N VAL A 149 7.75 7.06 -11.19
CA VAL A 149 7.42 5.63 -11.03
C VAL A 149 8.32 5.06 -9.96
N TYR A 150 7.73 4.36 -9.00
CA TYR A 150 8.39 3.93 -7.77
C TYR A 150 8.14 2.45 -7.48
N GLY A 151 9.08 1.84 -6.76
CA GLY A 151 8.94 0.49 -6.23
C GLY A 151 9.26 0.41 -4.74
N MET A 152 8.43 -0.27 -3.98
CA MET A 152 8.60 -0.43 -2.54
C MET A 152 8.35 -1.87 -2.13
N SER A 153 9.34 -2.51 -1.49
CA SER A 153 9.17 -3.85 -0.97
C SER A 153 9.55 -3.93 0.53
N ASN A 154 10.36 -4.90 0.90
CA ASN A 154 10.73 -5.16 2.30
C ASN A 154 12.06 -4.50 2.71
N ALA A 155 12.57 -3.58 1.91
CA ALA A 155 13.60 -2.60 2.23
C ALA A 155 13.02 -1.19 2.05
N PHE A 156 13.85 -0.19 1.82
CA PHE A 156 13.39 1.19 1.60
C PHE A 156 12.79 1.39 0.20
N LEU A 157 12.14 2.53 -0.01
CA LEU A 157 11.65 2.94 -1.32
C LEU A 157 12.77 2.87 -2.36
N ASP A 158 12.48 2.30 -3.52
CA ASP A 158 13.40 2.13 -4.65
C ASP A 158 14.70 1.35 -4.33
N THR A 159 14.74 0.59 -3.23
CA THR A 159 15.84 -0.35 -3.03
C THR A 159 15.87 -1.35 -4.17
N PRO A 160 17.01 -1.47 -4.91
CA PRO A 160 17.05 -2.18 -6.19
C PRO A 160 17.11 -3.71 -6.05
N TRP A 161 16.20 -4.27 -5.26
CA TRP A 161 16.06 -5.72 -5.22
C TRP A 161 15.54 -6.27 -6.56
N PRO A 162 15.95 -7.47 -6.97
CA PRO A 162 15.61 -8.04 -8.29
C PRO A 162 14.11 -7.97 -8.61
N LYS A 163 13.24 -8.31 -7.63
CA LYS A 163 11.79 -8.25 -7.82
C LYS A 163 11.28 -6.80 -7.96
N VAL A 164 11.88 -5.83 -7.27
CA VAL A 164 11.51 -4.41 -7.36
C VAL A 164 11.86 -3.88 -8.73
N ASN A 165 13.12 -4.06 -9.17
CA ASN A 165 13.58 -3.61 -10.49
C ASN A 165 12.72 -4.21 -11.62
N ARG A 166 12.44 -5.53 -11.56
CA ARG A 166 11.62 -6.22 -12.55
C ARG A 166 10.17 -5.71 -12.54
N ALA A 167 9.59 -5.52 -11.35
CA ALA A 167 8.24 -5.00 -11.23
C ALA A 167 8.11 -3.57 -11.74
N VAL A 168 9.04 -2.66 -11.37
CA VAL A 168 9.06 -1.27 -11.84
C VAL A 168 9.21 -1.19 -13.35
N ALA A 169 10.13 -1.94 -13.94
CA ALA A 169 10.34 -1.96 -15.39
C ALA A 169 9.09 -2.43 -16.14
N ARG A 170 8.48 -3.55 -15.73
CA ARG A 170 7.25 -4.06 -16.34
C ARG A 170 6.07 -3.12 -16.13
N PHE A 171 5.95 -2.52 -14.94
CA PHE A 171 4.91 -1.56 -14.63
C PHE A 171 5.00 -0.31 -15.51
N ALA A 172 6.19 0.26 -15.66
CA ALA A 172 6.41 1.41 -16.54
C ALA A 172 6.00 1.10 -18.00
N CYS A 173 6.33 -0.10 -18.49
CA CYS A 173 5.88 -0.54 -19.81
C CYS A 173 4.35 -0.70 -19.90
N SER A 174 3.72 -1.29 -18.87
CA SER A 174 2.27 -1.55 -18.86
C SER A 174 1.43 -0.26 -18.83
N ILE A 175 1.96 0.81 -18.22
CA ILE A 175 1.23 2.10 -18.13
C ILE A 175 1.60 3.09 -19.24
N ALA A 176 2.58 2.79 -20.10
CA ALA A 176 3.08 3.72 -21.11
C ALA A 176 2.05 4.05 -22.22
N SER A 177 1.03 3.22 -22.38
CA SER A 177 -0.03 3.43 -23.36
C SER A 177 -1.42 3.45 -22.69
N ARG A 178 -2.15 2.35 -22.80
CA ARG A 178 -3.47 2.21 -22.18
C ARG A 178 -3.34 1.48 -20.84
N VAL A 179 -3.75 2.14 -19.76
CA VAL A 179 -3.80 1.53 -18.43
C VAL A 179 -4.96 0.53 -18.34
N ARG A 180 -4.66 -0.74 -18.03
CA ARG A 180 -5.63 -1.81 -17.83
C ARG A 180 -5.38 -2.50 -16.51
N ILE A 181 -6.44 -2.79 -15.77
CA ILE A 181 -6.34 -3.54 -14.52
C ILE A 181 -5.74 -4.93 -14.75
N ASP A 182 -6.14 -5.63 -15.82
CA ASP A 182 -5.61 -6.96 -16.14
C ASP A 182 -4.09 -6.97 -16.30
N ASP A 183 -3.52 -5.96 -16.99
CA ASP A 183 -2.07 -5.86 -17.20
C ASP A 183 -1.32 -5.65 -15.86
N LEU A 184 -1.95 -4.92 -14.92
CA LEU A 184 -1.42 -4.74 -13.57
C LEU A 184 -1.49 -6.03 -12.75
N LEU A 185 -2.57 -6.80 -12.87
CA LEU A 185 -2.70 -8.10 -12.21
C LEU A 185 -1.71 -9.13 -12.77
N ASP A 186 -1.54 -9.18 -14.09
CA ASP A 186 -0.61 -10.09 -14.77
C ASP A 186 0.85 -9.78 -14.40
N LEU A 187 1.21 -8.51 -14.30
CA LEU A 187 2.51 -8.09 -13.79
C LEU A 187 2.75 -8.63 -12.37
N MET A 188 1.74 -8.51 -11.50
CA MET A 188 1.83 -8.92 -10.10
C MET A 188 1.78 -10.45 -9.91
N ALA A 189 1.44 -11.22 -10.95
CA ALA A 189 1.41 -12.69 -10.95
C ALA A 189 2.76 -13.35 -11.29
N ASP A 190 3.82 -12.58 -11.54
CA ASP A 190 5.14 -13.09 -11.91
C ASP A 190 5.82 -13.85 -10.77
N ARG A 191 6.14 -15.12 -11.00
CA ARG A 191 6.79 -16.04 -10.04
C ARG A 191 8.27 -16.25 -10.31
N THR A 192 8.89 -15.51 -11.20
CA THR A 192 10.29 -15.64 -11.53
C THR A 192 11.14 -15.39 -10.29
N LEU A 193 12.00 -16.35 -9.94
CA LEU A 193 12.96 -16.22 -8.86
C LEU A 193 14.20 -15.48 -9.35
N ALA A 194 14.85 -14.75 -8.44
CA ALA A 194 16.18 -14.20 -8.71
C ALA A 194 17.25 -15.28 -8.59
N ARG A 195 18.39 -15.07 -9.25
CA ARG A 195 19.57 -15.93 -9.10
C ARG A 195 20.21 -15.70 -7.73
N ASP A 196 20.81 -16.73 -7.14
CA ASP A 196 21.40 -16.66 -5.80
C ASP A 196 22.35 -15.46 -5.57
N PRO A 197 23.25 -15.13 -6.52
CA PRO A 197 24.14 -13.96 -6.35
C PRO A 197 23.42 -12.60 -6.31
N GLU A 198 22.17 -12.55 -6.76
CA GLU A 198 21.36 -11.32 -6.79
C GLU A 198 20.46 -11.17 -5.56
N LEU A 199 20.39 -12.22 -4.73
CA LEU A 199 19.51 -12.22 -3.55
C LEU A 199 20.02 -11.25 -2.48
N PRO A 200 19.11 -10.53 -1.82
CA PRO A 200 19.48 -9.72 -0.68
C PRO A 200 19.87 -10.64 0.50
N GLN A 201 20.80 -10.17 1.33
CA GLN A 201 21.21 -10.86 2.55
C GLN A 201 20.50 -10.22 3.76
N THR A 202 19.26 -10.62 4.01
CA THR A 202 18.43 -9.98 5.04
C THR A 202 18.40 -10.75 6.37
N GLY A 203 19.15 -11.86 6.45
CA GLY A 203 19.22 -12.68 7.66
C GLY A 203 18.20 -13.81 7.73
N VAL A 204 17.42 -14.03 6.67
CA VAL A 204 16.60 -15.24 6.53
C VAL A 204 17.40 -16.35 5.83
N PRO A 205 17.04 -17.65 6.02
CA PRO A 205 17.67 -18.76 5.30
C PRO A 205 17.59 -18.58 3.77
N LEU A 206 18.58 -19.11 3.06
CA LEU A 206 18.70 -18.95 1.58
C LEU A 206 17.44 -19.41 0.82
N ASP A 207 16.81 -20.48 1.24
CA ASP A 207 15.58 -20.96 0.58
C ASP A 207 14.42 -19.97 0.75
N TRP A 208 14.37 -19.23 1.86
CA TRP A 208 13.45 -18.13 2.05
C TRP A 208 13.83 -16.92 1.19
N GLU A 209 15.13 -16.55 1.09
CA GLU A 209 15.54 -15.45 0.20
C GLU A 209 15.13 -15.75 -1.25
N ARG A 210 15.33 -17.01 -1.72
CA ARG A 210 14.88 -17.46 -3.05
C ARG A 210 13.37 -17.29 -3.21
N ALA A 211 12.57 -17.87 -2.30
CA ALA A 211 11.11 -17.82 -2.36
C ALA A 211 10.57 -16.38 -2.32
N LEU A 212 11.16 -15.53 -1.48
CA LEU A 212 10.78 -14.13 -1.30
C LEU A 212 11.27 -13.21 -2.44
N SER A 213 12.06 -13.72 -3.38
CA SER A 213 12.55 -12.96 -4.53
C SER A 213 11.57 -12.85 -5.70
N ALA A 214 10.48 -13.63 -5.69
CA ALA A 214 9.40 -13.52 -6.64
C ALA A 214 8.51 -12.29 -6.38
N ILE A 215 7.83 -11.79 -7.42
CA ILE A 215 6.76 -10.79 -7.29
C ILE A 215 5.53 -11.43 -6.67
N GLN A 216 5.06 -12.58 -7.21
CA GLN A 216 4.05 -13.41 -6.56
C GLN A 216 4.73 -14.57 -5.83
N ILE A 217 4.62 -14.59 -4.52
CA ILE A 217 5.26 -15.59 -3.68
C ILE A 217 4.34 -16.79 -3.49
N ARG A 218 4.93 -18.00 -3.61
CA ARG A 218 4.31 -19.26 -3.20
C ARG A 218 5.36 -20.11 -2.47
N ALA A 219 5.18 -20.27 -1.18
CA ALA A 219 6.02 -21.10 -0.31
C ALA A 219 5.14 -21.96 0.60
N ASN A 220 5.74 -22.90 1.33
CA ASN A 220 4.99 -23.73 2.27
C ASN A 220 4.43 -22.90 3.42
N GLY A 221 3.11 -22.80 3.50
CA GLY A 221 2.40 -22.05 4.54
C GLY A 221 2.47 -20.52 4.44
N TYR A 222 3.13 -19.97 3.40
CA TYR A 222 3.32 -18.52 3.21
C TYR A 222 3.25 -18.15 1.73
N GLY A 223 2.66 -17.02 1.40
CA GLY A 223 2.66 -16.52 0.02
C GLY A 223 1.78 -15.30 -0.17
N THR A 224 1.61 -14.93 -1.43
CA THR A 224 0.75 -13.81 -1.81
C THR A 224 -0.71 -14.18 -1.52
N ARG A 225 -1.31 -13.41 -0.62
CA ARG A 225 -2.69 -13.54 -0.16
C ARG A 225 -3.63 -12.67 -0.97
N THR A 226 -3.21 -11.46 -1.30
CA THR A 226 -3.99 -10.55 -2.13
C THR A 226 -3.11 -9.82 -3.12
N THR A 227 -3.67 -9.55 -4.29
CA THR A 227 -3.15 -8.60 -5.27
C THR A 227 -4.14 -7.45 -5.38
N THR A 228 -3.67 -6.22 -5.19
CA THR A 228 -4.49 -5.01 -5.29
C THR A 228 -4.01 -4.16 -6.46
N ALA A 229 -4.94 -3.69 -7.30
CA ALA A 229 -4.70 -2.65 -8.30
C ALA A 229 -5.63 -1.46 -8.02
N LEU A 230 -5.08 -0.25 -8.06
CA LEU A 230 -5.84 0.99 -7.91
C LEU A 230 -5.42 1.96 -9.00
N THR A 231 -6.38 2.51 -9.69
CA THR A 231 -6.16 3.66 -10.58
C THR A 231 -7.04 4.82 -10.16
N VAL A 232 -6.51 6.03 -10.22
CA VAL A 232 -7.27 7.26 -10.05
C VAL A 232 -7.04 8.10 -11.30
N ARG A 233 -8.13 8.44 -12.00
CA ARG A 233 -8.10 9.28 -13.19
C ARG A 233 -8.09 10.76 -12.81
N ALA A 234 -7.66 11.60 -13.75
CA ALA A 234 -7.62 13.05 -13.57
C ALA A 234 -9.01 13.67 -13.32
N ASP A 235 -10.09 13.03 -13.78
CA ASP A 235 -11.48 13.44 -13.51
C ASP A 235 -12.01 12.97 -12.15
N GLY A 236 -11.17 12.26 -11.35
CA GLY A 236 -11.52 11.78 -10.02
C GLY A 236 -12.14 10.38 -9.99
N LEU A 237 -12.33 9.70 -11.13
CA LEU A 237 -12.79 8.31 -11.12
C LEU A 237 -11.70 7.40 -10.55
N ALA A 238 -12.00 6.73 -9.44
CA ALA A 238 -11.17 5.71 -8.82
C ALA A 238 -11.70 4.31 -9.16
N THR A 239 -10.81 3.43 -9.66
CA THR A 239 -11.08 2.00 -9.87
C THR A 239 -10.19 1.21 -8.93
N PHE A 240 -10.79 0.49 -8.00
CA PHE A 240 -10.11 -0.38 -7.03
C PHE A 240 -10.43 -1.83 -7.34
N TYR A 241 -9.42 -2.65 -7.50
CA TYR A 241 -9.53 -4.07 -7.73
C TYR A 241 -8.69 -4.84 -6.72
N GLU A 242 -9.25 -5.88 -6.11
CA GLU A 242 -8.52 -6.80 -5.25
C GLU A 242 -8.83 -8.25 -5.62
N ARG A 243 -7.78 -9.03 -5.85
CA ARG A 243 -7.81 -10.47 -6.00
C ARG A 243 -7.32 -11.12 -4.72
N THR A 244 -8.17 -11.92 -4.08
CA THR A 244 -7.84 -12.68 -2.87
C THR A 244 -7.66 -14.14 -3.24
N PHE A 245 -6.46 -14.67 -3.02
CA PHE A 245 -6.12 -16.05 -3.33
C PHE A 245 -6.58 -17.01 -2.23
N ASP A 246 -7.11 -18.16 -2.64
CA ASP A 246 -7.42 -19.26 -1.73
C ASP A 246 -6.13 -19.80 -1.09
N THR A 247 -6.19 -20.19 0.18
CA THR A 247 -5.02 -20.64 0.95
C THR A 247 -4.71 -22.12 0.78
N VAL A 248 -5.68 -22.89 0.29
CA VAL A 248 -5.54 -24.33 0.01
C VAL A 248 -5.21 -24.55 -1.45
N ASP A 249 -5.95 -23.88 -2.35
CA ASP A 249 -5.73 -23.95 -3.80
C ASP A 249 -5.46 -22.54 -4.36
N PRO A 250 -4.18 -22.11 -4.45
CA PRO A 250 -3.84 -20.79 -4.96
C PRO A 250 -4.15 -20.57 -6.47
N GLN A 251 -4.72 -21.54 -7.16
CA GLN A 251 -5.28 -21.36 -8.51
C GLN A 251 -6.73 -20.84 -8.44
N ARG A 252 -7.33 -20.84 -7.26
CA ARG A 252 -8.65 -20.28 -7.00
C ARG A 252 -8.50 -18.93 -6.32
N TRP A 253 -9.37 -17.99 -6.66
CA TRP A 253 -9.39 -16.64 -6.06
C TRP A 253 -10.80 -16.06 -6.09
N ASP A 254 -11.02 -15.06 -5.24
CA ASP A 254 -12.19 -14.18 -5.24
C ASP A 254 -11.76 -12.78 -5.67
N ASP A 255 -12.47 -12.21 -6.63
CA ASP A 255 -12.20 -10.88 -7.17
C ASP A 255 -13.22 -9.87 -6.64
N ARG A 256 -12.74 -8.73 -6.16
CA ARG A 256 -13.53 -7.57 -5.74
C ARG A 256 -13.20 -6.38 -6.62
N HIS A 257 -14.23 -5.75 -7.17
CA HIS A 257 -14.13 -4.60 -8.04
C HIS A 257 -15.04 -3.47 -7.54
N PHE A 258 -14.47 -2.28 -7.42
CA PHE A 258 -15.18 -1.07 -7.00
C PHE A 258 -14.81 0.10 -7.89
N GLU A 259 -15.82 0.85 -8.31
CA GLU A 259 -15.65 2.13 -9.00
C GLU A 259 -16.39 3.21 -8.23
N PHE A 260 -15.77 4.36 -8.07
CA PHE A 260 -16.37 5.50 -7.40
C PHE A 260 -15.71 6.80 -7.80
N MET A 261 -16.47 7.88 -7.78
CA MET A 261 -15.92 9.23 -7.90
C MET A 261 -15.33 9.64 -6.55
N ILE A 262 -14.12 10.19 -6.58
CA ILE A 262 -13.53 10.82 -5.40
C ILE A 262 -14.30 12.10 -5.11
N ASP A 263 -14.78 12.19 -3.87
CA ASP A 263 -15.52 13.35 -3.37
C ASP A 263 -14.52 14.45 -2.98
N THR A 264 -14.41 15.45 -3.87
CA THR A 264 -13.53 16.61 -3.69
C THR A 264 -14.22 17.80 -3.00
N GLU A 265 -15.53 17.68 -2.66
CA GLU A 265 -16.26 18.76 -2.02
C GLU A 265 -15.72 19.07 -0.61
N ALA A 266 -15.78 20.37 -0.28
CA ALA A 266 -15.27 20.91 0.98
C ALA A 266 -15.88 20.21 2.19
N ARG A 267 -15.07 19.91 3.21
CA ARG A 267 -15.57 19.54 4.54
C ARG A 267 -16.62 20.57 4.99
N PRO A 268 -17.83 20.15 5.42
CA PRO A 268 -18.74 21.06 6.06
C PRO A 268 -18.01 21.70 7.26
N ALA A 269 -18.06 23.02 7.35
CA ALA A 269 -17.48 23.77 8.45
C ALA A 269 -17.94 23.13 9.77
N ARG A 270 -17.01 22.92 10.70
CA ARG A 270 -17.33 22.45 12.06
C ARG A 270 -18.50 23.27 12.59
N LEU A 271 -19.60 22.62 12.92
CA LEU A 271 -20.63 23.24 13.77
C LEU A 271 -19.90 23.80 14.99
N LYS A 272 -19.86 25.13 15.07
CA LYS A 272 -19.48 25.81 16.33
C LYS A 272 -20.46 25.30 17.37
N THR A 273 -19.98 24.52 18.32
CA THR A 273 -20.72 24.26 19.56
C THR A 273 -21.04 25.62 20.13
N ARG A 274 -22.33 25.98 20.18
CA ARG A 274 -22.77 27.11 20.98
C ARG A 274 -22.47 26.74 22.43
N ASP A 275 -21.60 27.51 23.07
CA ASP A 275 -21.48 27.50 24.51
C ASP A 275 -22.86 27.83 25.08
N PRO A 276 -23.40 27.05 26.00
CA PRO A 276 -24.56 27.49 26.78
C PRO A 276 -24.08 28.49 27.80
N ASN A 277 -24.59 29.73 27.71
CA ASN A 277 -24.60 30.66 28.83
C ASN A 277 -25.39 30.10 30.01
#